data_46421d633d64cc326aadaeff7a851dba
#
_entry.id   46421d633d64cc326aadaeff7a851dba
#
_cell.length_a   1.000
_cell.length_b   1.000
_cell.length_c   1.000
_cell.angle_alpha   90.00
_cell.angle_beta   90.00
_cell.angle_gamma   90.00
#
_symmetry.space_group_name_H-M   'P 1'
#
loop_
_entity.id
_entity.type
_entity.pdbx_description
1 polymer ?
#
loop_
_entity_poly.entity_id
_entity_poly.type
_entity_poly.pdbx_seq_one_letter_code
_entity_poly.pdbx_strand_id
1 'polypeptide(L)'
;MDFHPLFDDLFRFMETNKLAPWLKTLIPLLEDKLQKNPHGDLARWKAAFDQLPELTPDRIELNQSRVGPHINSALSVDIQNQIHAALTGLTPWRKGPFELFGTHINTEWRSDWKWDRIKEHISPLKNRSEEH
;
A
#
# COMPACT_ATOMS: atom_id res chain seq x y z
N MET A 1 -1.24 -17.36 -6.86
CA MET A 1 -1.48 -16.68 -5.55
C MET A 1 -2.98 -16.62 -5.35
N ASP A 2 -3.48 -17.20 -4.27
CA ASP A 2 -4.89 -17.02 -3.92
C ASP A 2 -5.08 -15.58 -3.42
N PHE A 3 -5.90 -14.80 -4.11
CA PHE A 3 -6.17 -13.41 -3.78
C PHE A 3 -7.43 -13.26 -2.90
N HIS A 4 -8.26 -14.28 -2.77
CA HIS A 4 -9.50 -14.20 -2.02
C HIS A 4 -9.30 -13.67 -0.59
N PRO A 5 -8.35 -14.18 0.21
CA PRO A 5 -8.14 -13.68 1.56
C PRO A 5 -7.79 -12.18 1.64
N LEU A 6 -7.20 -11.62 0.57
CA LEU A 6 -6.83 -10.20 0.52
C LEU A 6 -8.03 -9.29 0.28
N PHE A 7 -9.09 -9.81 -0.34
CA PHE A 7 -10.24 -9.01 -0.78
C PHE A 7 -11.58 -9.48 -0.20
N ASP A 8 -11.59 -10.48 0.69
CA ASP A 8 -12.81 -11.01 1.27
C ASP A 8 -13.68 -9.94 1.95
N ASP A 9 -13.06 -9.03 2.70
CA ASP A 9 -13.77 -7.95 3.37
C ASP A 9 -14.37 -6.96 2.36
N LEU A 10 -13.65 -6.65 1.28
CA LEU A 10 -14.15 -5.83 0.20
C LEU A 10 -15.33 -6.51 -0.50
N PHE A 11 -15.22 -7.79 -0.81
CA PHE A 11 -16.30 -8.52 -1.47
C PHE A 11 -17.56 -8.57 -0.62
N ARG A 12 -17.43 -8.86 0.67
CA ARG A 12 -18.56 -8.81 1.63
C ARG A 12 -19.19 -7.44 1.74
N PHE A 13 -18.37 -6.38 1.77
CA PHE A 13 -18.87 -5.02 1.74
C PHE A 13 -19.65 -4.74 0.45
N MET A 14 -19.12 -5.11 -0.71
CA MET A 14 -19.77 -4.89 -2.00
C MET A 14 -21.09 -5.66 -2.14
N GLU A 15 -21.17 -6.89 -1.62
CA GLU A 15 -22.39 -7.73 -1.66
C GLU A 15 -23.60 -7.05 -1.00
N THR A 16 -23.37 -6.26 0.02
CA THR A 16 -24.39 -5.64 0.85
C THR A 16 -24.79 -4.24 0.41
N ASN A 17 -24.25 -3.74 -0.70
CA ASN A 17 -24.50 -2.38 -1.17
C ASN A 17 -24.66 -2.27 -2.68
N LYS A 18 -24.73 -1.03 -3.18
CA LYS A 18 -24.93 -0.71 -4.61
C LYS A 18 -23.81 -1.22 -5.53
N LEU A 19 -22.70 -1.69 -4.99
CA LEU A 19 -21.55 -2.19 -5.74
C LEU A 19 -21.65 -3.69 -6.07
N ALA A 20 -22.65 -4.41 -5.51
CA ALA A 20 -22.83 -5.83 -5.75
C ALA A 20 -22.81 -6.27 -7.23
N PRO A 21 -23.39 -5.52 -8.18
CA PRO A 21 -23.31 -5.88 -9.60
C PRO A 21 -21.89 -5.91 -10.17
N TRP A 22 -20.97 -5.15 -9.60
CA TRP A 22 -19.57 -5.08 -10.03
C TRP A 22 -18.78 -6.35 -9.72
N LEU A 23 -19.18 -7.13 -8.72
CA LEU A 23 -18.50 -8.39 -8.34
C LEU A 23 -18.43 -9.37 -9.50
N LYS A 24 -19.47 -9.41 -10.36
CA LYS A 24 -19.50 -10.26 -11.54
C LYS A 24 -18.38 -9.97 -12.54
N THR A 25 -17.88 -8.74 -12.54
CA THR A 25 -16.76 -8.31 -13.40
C THR A 25 -15.44 -8.31 -12.64
N LEU A 26 -15.45 -7.86 -11.40
CA LEU A 26 -14.24 -7.67 -10.61
C LEU A 26 -13.56 -9.01 -10.27
N ILE A 27 -14.32 -10.01 -9.81
CA ILE A 27 -13.75 -11.30 -9.42
C ILE A 27 -13.04 -11.99 -10.59
N PRO A 28 -13.67 -12.18 -11.76
CA PRO A 28 -12.98 -12.78 -12.92
C PRO A 28 -11.76 -11.96 -13.40
N LEU A 29 -11.79 -10.63 -13.27
CA LEU A 29 -10.66 -9.79 -13.61
C LEU A 29 -9.47 -10.01 -12.67
N LEU A 30 -9.73 -10.10 -11.37
CA LEU A 30 -8.70 -10.39 -10.37
C LEU A 30 -8.12 -11.81 -10.57
N GLU A 31 -8.97 -12.80 -10.84
CA GLU A 31 -8.51 -14.15 -11.20
C GLU A 31 -7.58 -14.13 -12.40
N ASP A 32 -7.96 -13.41 -13.46
CA ASP A 32 -7.12 -13.29 -14.65
C ASP A 32 -5.77 -12.67 -14.32
N LYS A 33 -5.77 -11.52 -13.64
CA LYS A 33 -4.54 -10.72 -13.41
C LYS A 33 -3.63 -11.25 -12.30
N LEU A 34 -4.17 -11.97 -11.35
CA LEU A 34 -3.40 -12.44 -10.18
C LEU A 34 -3.10 -13.94 -10.21
N GLN A 35 -3.89 -14.73 -10.95
CA GLN A 35 -3.73 -16.19 -11.00
C GLN A 35 -3.41 -16.72 -12.39
N LYS A 36 -4.23 -16.38 -13.41
CA LYS A 36 -4.11 -16.98 -14.75
C LYS A 36 -3.01 -16.32 -15.58
N ASN A 37 -3.00 -14.98 -15.62
CA ASN A 37 -2.06 -14.19 -16.38
C ASN A 37 -1.37 -13.14 -15.50
N PRO A 38 -0.64 -13.54 -14.44
CA PRO A 38 -0.01 -12.62 -13.51
C PRO A 38 1.10 -11.82 -14.19
N HIS A 39 1.35 -10.62 -13.64
CA HIS A 39 2.52 -9.84 -14.05
C HIS A 39 3.80 -10.67 -13.85
N GLY A 40 4.76 -10.55 -14.79
CA GLY A 40 5.99 -11.34 -14.77
C GLY A 40 6.81 -11.21 -13.46
N ASP A 41 6.74 -10.06 -12.80
CA ASP A 41 7.42 -9.82 -11.53
C ASP A 41 6.61 -10.24 -10.28
N LEU A 42 5.37 -10.72 -10.43
CA LEU A 42 4.50 -10.99 -9.28
C LEU A 42 5.12 -11.99 -8.29
N ALA A 43 5.77 -13.03 -8.80
CA ALA A 43 6.44 -14.02 -7.96
C ALA A 43 7.59 -13.40 -7.15
N ARG A 44 8.37 -12.53 -7.78
CA ARG A 44 9.46 -11.79 -7.14
C ARG A 44 8.93 -10.85 -6.06
N TRP A 45 7.88 -10.09 -6.37
CA TRP A 45 7.26 -9.17 -5.40
C TRP A 45 6.64 -9.92 -4.24
N LYS A 46 5.97 -11.05 -4.51
CA LYS A 46 5.42 -11.88 -3.43
C LYS A 46 6.53 -12.41 -2.52
N ALA A 47 7.60 -12.94 -3.08
CA ALA A 47 8.73 -13.43 -2.29
C ALA A 47 9.37 -12.33 -1.43
N ALA A 48 9.47 -11.11 -1.97
CA ALA A 48 9.97 -9.96 -1.21
C ALA A 48 8.98 -9.53 -0.10
N PHE A 49 7.69 -9.50 -0.41
CA PHE A 49 6.66 -9.18 0.58
C PHE A 49 6.62 -10.19 1.73
N ASP A 50 6.72 -11.48 1.43
CA ASP A 50 6.73 -12.57 2.42
C ASP A 50 7.97 -12.52 3.36
N GLN A 51 9.00 -11.75 3.00
CA GLN A 51 10.17 -11.52 3.85
C GLN A 51 9.99 -10.36 4.85
N LEU A 52 8.93 -9.56 4.72
CA LEU A 52 8.66 -8.50 5.69
C LEU A 52 8.38 -9.12 7.06
N PRO A 53 9.01 -8.60 8.13
CA PRO A 53 8.72 -9.07 9.47
C PRO A 53 7.31 -8.67 9.90
N GLU A 54 6.64 -9.50 10.68
CA GLU A 54 5.40 -9.13 11.33
C GLU A 54 5.68 -8.14 12.46
N LEU A 55 5.30 -6.90 12.26
CA LEU A 55 5.45 -5.82 13.24
C LEU A 55 4.11 -5.12 13.45
N THR A 56 3.77 -4.87 14.70
CA THR A 56 2.61 -4.05 15.04
C THR A 56 3.05 -2.60 15.18
N PRO A 57 2.55 -1.67 14.37
CA PRO A 57 2.91 -0.27 14.51
C PRO A 57 2.28 0.35 15.75
N ASP A 58 3.01 1.24 16.43
CA ASP A 58 2.44 2.06 17.49
C ASP A 58 1.54 3.17 16.96
N ARG A 59 1.83 3.63 15.74
CA ARG A 59 1.03 4.60 15.01
C ARG A 59 1.21 4.48 13.51
N ILE A 60 0.25 4.97 12.77
CA ILE A 60 0.36 5.18 11.32
C ILE A 60 0.40 6.69 11.08
N GLU A 61 1.51 7.16 10.51
CA GLU A 61 1.69 8.57 10.19
C GLU A 61 1.19 8.85 8.78
N LEU A 62 0.15 9.66 8.67
CA LEU A 62 -0.45 10.05 7.39
C LEU A 62 -0.33 11.54 7.10
N ASN A 63 0.11 12.32 8.08
CA ASN A 63 0.16 13.79 7.98
C ASN A 63 1.59 14.33 7.85
N GLN A 64 2.45 13.58 7.18
CA GLN A 64 3.82 13.96 6.90
C GLN A 64 4.13 13.77 5.42
N SER A 65 5.25 14.33 4.96
CA SER A 65 5.71 14.12 3.58
C SER A 65 5.99 12.65 3.26
N ARG A 66 6.38 11.87 4.27
CA ARG A 66 6.56 10.42 4.20
C ARG A 66 5.48 9.75 5.04
N VAL A 67 4.63 8.98 4.41
CA VAL A 67 3.54 8.27 5.09
C VAL A 67 3.93 6.83 5.39
N GLY A 68 3.43 6.28 6.49
CA GLY A 68 3.63 4.88 6.83
C GLY A 68 3.55 4.55 8.31
N PRO A 69 3.74 3.25 8.62
CA PRO A 69 3.73 2.75 9.98
C PRO A 69 5.02 3.09 10.73
N HIS A 70 4.88 3.48 11.98
CA HIS A 70 5.99 3.77 12.90
C HIS A 70 5.93 2.90 14.15
N ILE A 71 7.11 2.61 14.68
CA ILE A 71 7.30 1.96 15.97
C ILE A 71 8.22 2.83 16.82
N ASN A 72 7.87 3.00 18.11
CA ASN A 72 8.61 3.89 19.01
C ASN A 72 9.89 3.22 19.57
N SER A 73 9.88 1.89 19.65
CA SER A 73 11.05 1.13 20.10
C SER A 73 12.09 1.02 18.99
N ALA A 74 13.36 1.03 19.36
CA ALA A 74 14.43 0.78 18.40
C ALA A 74 14.37 -0.66 17.90
N LEU A 75 14.35 -0.85 16.59
CA LEU A 75 14.46 -2.16 15.96
C LEU A 75 15.91 -2.62 15.94
N SER A 76 16.14 -3.93 16.06
CA SER A 76 17.47 -4.49 15.85
C SER A 76 17.98 -4.24 14.43
N VAL A 77 19.29 -4.22 14.27
CA VAL A 77 19.92 -4.04 12.96
C VAL A 77 19.47 -5.13 11.96
N ASP A 78 19.30 -6.35 12.44
CA ASP A 78 18.87 -7.47 11.60
C ASP A 78 17.46 -7.26 11.05
N ILE A 79 16.53 -6.81 11.91
CA ILE A 79 15.16 -6.48 11.47
C ILE A 79 15.16 -5.30 10.49
N GLN A 80 15.95 -4.26 10.76
CA GLN A 80 16.08 -3.13 9.82
C GLN A 80 16.62 -3.57 8.46
N ASN A 81 17.63 -4.43 8.44
CA ASN A 81 18.19 -4.98 7.20
C ASN A 81 17.19 -5.85 6.47
N GLN A 82 16.40 -6.66 7.19
CA GLN A 82 15.34 -7.48 6.62
C GLN A 82 14.28 -6.62 5.94
N ILE A 83 13.80 -5.56 6.62
CA ILE A 83 12.84 -4.61 6.05
C ILE A 83 13.42 -3.96 4.79
N HIS A 84 14.65 -3.46 4.87
CA HIS A 84 15.30 -2.81 3.73
C HIS A 84 15.43 -3.74 2.52
N ALA A 85 15.86 -4.98 2.72
CA ALA A 85 15.99 -5.98 1.68
C ALA A 85 14.64 -6.32 1.03
N ALA A 86 13.60 -6.54 1.85
CA ALA A 86 12.25 -6.82 1.36
C ALA A 86 11.70 -5.65 0.53
N LEU A 87 11.81 -4.41 1.02
CA LEU A 87 11.35 -3.21 0.32
C LEU A 87 12.14 -2.97 -0.99
N THR A 88 13.42 -3.29 -1.00
CA THR A 88 14.24 -3.25 -2.22
C THR A 88 13.74 -4.28 -3.25
N GLY A 89 13.37 -5.47 -2.81
CA GLY A 89 12.79 -6.51 -3.68
C GLY A 89 11.46 -6.13 -4.32
N LEU A 90 10.72 -5.19 -3.72
CA LEU A 90 9.45 -4.67 -4.25
C LEU A 90 9.61 -3.55 -5.27
N THR A 91 10.83 -3.11 -5.56
CA THR A 91 11.07 -2.04 -6.55
C THR A 91 10.55 -2.40 -7.95
N PRO A 92 10.21 -1.40 -8.78
CA PRO A 92 10.32 0.04 -8.56
C PRO A 92 9.13 0.65 -7.79
N TRP A 93 9.43 1.53 -6.86
CA TRP A 93 8.42 2.31 -6.15
C TRP A 93 8.05 3.56 -6.97
N ARG A 94 6.85 3.56 -7.53
CA ARG A 94 6.39 4.59 -8.46
C ARG A 94 5.90 5.86 -7.78
N LYS A 95 5.11 5.71 -6.71
CA LYS A 95 4.47 6.83 -5.99
C LYS A 95 4.81 6.77 -4.52
N GLY A 96 4.94 7.94 -3.90
CA GLY A 96 5.26 8.12 -2.49
C GLY A 96 5.68 9.57 -2.23
N PRO A 97 6.59 9.80 -1.29
CA PRO A 97 7.45 8.83 -0.57
C PRO A 97 6.74 8.10 0.58
N PHE A 98 7.37 7.03 1.07
CA PHE A 98 6.91 6.28 2.24
C PHE A 98 8.02 6.15 3.27
N GLU A 99 7.65 5.86 4.51
CA GLU A 99 8.56 5.44 5.55
C GLU A 99 7.95 4.26 6.31
N LEU A 100 8.56 3.09 6.24
CA LEU A 100 8.11 1.90 6.94
C LEU A 100 9.09 1.58 8.06
N PHE A 101 8.63 1.72 9.30
CA PHE A 101 9.41 1.40 10.51
C PHE A 101 10.83 2.00 10.49
N GLY A 102 10.95 3.26 10.07
CA GLY A 102 12.21 3.98 9.97
C GLY A 102 12.97 3.79 8.64
N THR A 103 12.51 2.91 7.76
CA THR A 103 13.10 2.75 6.43
C THR A 103 12.43 3.69 5.43
N HIS A 104 13.19 4.66 4.93
CA HIS A 104 12.71 5.59 3.91
C HIS A 104 12.69 4.96 2.52
N ILE A 105 11.53 5.06 1.87
CA ILE A 105 11.34 4.65 0.48
C ILE A 105 11.21 5.91 -0.36
N ASN A 106 12.28 6.25 -1.08
CA ASN A 106 12.19 7.30 -2.10
C ASN A 106 11.53 6.74 -3.36
N THR A 107 10.77 7.58 -4.05
CA THR A 107 9.94 7.14 -5.17
C THR A 107 10.15 8.01 -6.39
N GLU A 108 9.85 7.47 -7.57
CA GLU A 108 9.95 8.19 -8.84
C GLU A 108 9.04 9.44 -8.87
N TRP A 109 7.83 9.32 -8.34
CA TRP A 109 6.85 10.40 -8.26
C TRP A 109 6.66 10.84 -6.81
N ARG A 110 6.87 12.12 -6.56
CA ARG A 110 6.78 12.76 -5.24
C ARG A 110 5.39 13.34 -5.06
N SER A 111 4.51 12.58 -4.39
CA SER A 111 3.13 13.00 -4.10
C SER A 111 3.09 14.16 -3.10
N ASP A 112 4.01 14.21 -2.15
CA ASP A 112 4.19 15.31 -1.20
C ASP A 112 4.45 16.65 -1.90
N TRP A 113 5.33 16.68 -2.91
CA TRP A 113 5.60 17.89 -3.68
C TRP A 113 4.42 18.35 -4.53
N LYS A 114 3.63 17.40 -5.03
CA LYS A 114 2.37 17.75 -5.73
C LYS A 114 1.36 18.38 -4.79
N TRP A 115 1.21 17.78 -3.60
CA TRP A 115 0.34 18.29 -2.57
C TRP A 115 0.76 19.68 -2.11
N ASP A 116 2.04 19.90 -1.83
CA ASP A 116 2.60 21.18 -1.41
C ASP A 116 2.31 22.33 -2.39
N ARG A 117 2.23 22.02 -3.68
CA ARG A 117 1.93 23.01 -4.72
C ARG A 117 0.47 23.47 -4.74
N ILE A 118 -0.45 22.64 -4.25
CA ILE A 118 -1.90 22.91 -4.35
C ILE A 118 -2.57 23.19 -3.02
N LYS A 119 -2.02 22.70 -1.91
CA LYS A 119 -2.68 22.72 -0.59
C LYS A 119 -3.11 24.12 -0.13
N GLU A 120 -2.35 25.16 -0.48
CA GLU A 120 -2.65 26.55 -0.10
C GLU A 120 -3.68 27.22 -1.02
N HIS A 121 -3.99 26.58 -2.16
CA HIS A 121 -4.90 27.11 -3.18
C HIS A 121 -6.27 26.43 -3.20
N ILE A 122 -6.49 25.45 -2.32
CA ILE A 122 -7.76 24.73 -2.21
C ILE A 122 -8.46 25.00 -0.88
N SER A 123 -9.76 24.80 -0.86
CA SER A 123 -10.54 24.89 0.37
C SER A 123 -10.14 23.81 1.38
N PRO A 124 -10.27 24.05 2.70
CA PRO A 124 -9.98 23.03 3.70
C PRO A 124 -10.76 21.74 3.44
N LEU A 125 -10.07 20.61 3.54
CA LEU A 125 -10.64 19.28 3.28
C LEU A 125 -11.33 18.66 4.49
N LYS A 126 -11.30 19.33 5.65
CA LYS A 126 -11.96 18.85 6.86
C LYS A 126 -13.44 18.57 6.61
N ASN A 127 -13.91 17.41 6.99
CA ASN A 127 -15.31 16.94 6.81
C ASN A 127 -15.73 16.80 5.33
N ARG A 128 -14.78 16.64 4.42
CA ARG A 128 -15.05 16.27 3.02
C ARG A 128 -14.83 14.79 2.83
N SER A 129 -15.72 14.15 2.07
CA SER A 129 -15.48 12.80 1.53
C SER A 129 -14.80 12.92 0.19
N GLU A 130 -13.91 11.99 -0.12
CA GLU A 130 -13.32 11.83 -1.42
C GLU A 130 -14.30 11.01 -2.27
N GLU A 131 -14.94 11.64 -3.23
CA GLU A 131 -15.81 10.96 -4.19
C GLU A 131 -15.14 11.00 -5.56
N HIS A 132 -14.95 9.82 -6.12
CA HIS A 132 -14.41 9.62 -7.46
C HIS A 132 -15.51 9.22 -8.45
#